data_86b88447d1082c5c9eadaeb822237420
#
_entry.id   86b88447d1082c5c9eadaeb822237420
#
_cell.length_a   1.000
_cell.length_b   1.000
_cell.length_c   1.000
_cell.angle_alpha   90.00
_cell.angle_beta   90.00
_cell.angle_gamma   90.00
#
_symmetry.space_group_name_H-M   'P 1'
#
loop_
_entity.id
_entity.type
_entity.pdbx_description
1 polymer ?
#
loop_
_entity_poly.entity_id
_entity_poly.type
_entity_poly.pdbx_seq_one_letter_code
_entity_poly.pdbx_strand_id
1 'polypeptide(L)'
;MLSGPNVEQTKLLSDKTGINIIASGGMSCVQDLKNINDAGIHGAIIGKAIYEHRINLKDAVNMFESGASVIEAGKKMSTSLSFKDFKLNSDGLIPVVVQDYVNNEVLMVAYMNEESYNMTVDTGIMTYFSRSRQELWIKGATSGHYQYVSSLDIDCDNDTILAKVRQIGAACHTGNRSCFYRNLYHKDR
;
A
#
# COMPACT_ATOMS: atom_id res chain seq x y z
N MET A 1 -21.55 -16.13 -25.63
CA MET A 1 -20.10 -16.29 -25.41
C MET A 1 -19.59 -14.94 -24.94
N LEU A 2 -18.88 -14.89 -23.82
CA LEU A 2 -18.19 -13.66 -23.39
C LEU A 2 -16.93 -13.55 -24.24
N SER A 3 -16.89 -12.62 -25.17
CA SER A 3 -15.80 -12.43 -26.14
C SER A 3 -14.60 -11.67 -25.57
N GLY A 4 -14.48 -11.56 -24.25
CA GLY A 4 -13.48 -10.71 -23.59
C GLY A 4 -13.85 -9.22 -23.58
N PRO A 5 -13.04 -8.37 -22.91
CA PRO A 5 -13.21 -6.92 -22.93
C PRO A 5 -12.85 -6.34 -24.30
N ASN A 6 -13.53 -5.27 -24.70
CA ASN A 6 -13.19 -4.56 -25.93
C ASN A 6 -11.99 -3.62 -25.71
N VAL A 7 -10.79 -4.20 -25.68
CA VAL A 7 -9.54 -3.50 -25.40
C VAL A 7 -9.25 -2.41 -26.43
N GLU A 8 -9.42 -2.72 -27.73
CA GLU A 8 -9.08 -1.80 -28.82
C GLU A 8 -9.91 -0.52 -28.78
N GLN A 9 -11.24 -0.63 -28.63
CA GLN A 9 -12.11 0.55 -28.59
C GLN A 9 -11.89 1.35 -27.31
N THR A 10 -11.67 0.67 -26.17
CA THR A 10 -11.39 1.34 -24.89
C THR A 10 -10.07 2.12 -24.97
N LYS A 11 -9.04 1.52 -25.56
CA LYS A 11 -7.74 2.17 -25.79
C LYS A 11 -7.87 3.38 -26.73
N LEU A 12 -8.55 3.21 -27.86
CA LEU A 12 -8.77 4.28 -28.82
C LEU A 12 -9.49 5.49 -28.21
N LEU A 13 -10.47 5.23 -27.33
CA LEU A 13 -11.19 6.28 -26.63
C LEU A 13 -10.27 7.02 -25.64
N SER A 14 -9.46 6.30 -24.88
CA SER A 14 -8.48 6.87 -23.95
C SER A 14 -7.47 7.77 -24.69
N ASP A 15 -6.91 7.28 -25.79
CA ASP A 15 -5.91 8.00 -26.57
C ASP A 15 -6.48 9.27 -27.24
N LYS A 16 -7.73 9.22 -27.73
CA LYS A 16 -8.37 10.38 -28.36
C LYS A 16 -8.82 11.45 -27.37
N THR A 17 -9.17 11.06 -26.15
CA THR A 17 -9.74 12.01 -25.18
C THR A 17 -8.73 12.48 -24.14
N GLY A 18 -7.64 11.75 -23.94
CA GLY A 18 -6.69 11.96 -22.84
C GLY A 18 -7.27 11.68 -21.45
N ILE A 19 -8.45 11.05 -21.39
CA ILE A 19 -9.14 10.76 -20.14
C ILE A 19 -8.77 9.35 -19.67
N ASN A 20 -8.60 9.19 -18.34
CA ASN A 20 -8.43 7.88 -17.72
C ASN A 20 -9.72 7.06 -17.85
N ILE A 21 -9.68 5.99 -18.64
CA ILE A 21 -10.84 5.12 -18.88
C ILE A 21 -10.73 3.86 -18.06
N ILE A 22 -11.87 3.47 -17.47
CA ILE A 22 -12.03 2.19 -16.75
C ILE A 22 -12.84 1.26 -17.64
N ALA A 23 -12.24 0.13 -18.05
CA ALA A 23 -12.93 -0.90 -18.82
C ALA A 23 -13.97 -1.62 -17.97
N SER A 24 -15.20 -1.74 -18.47
CA SER A 24 -16.28 -2.43 -17.78
C SER A 24 -16.91 -3.48 -18.67
N GLY A 25 -17.07 -4.70 -18.12
CA GLY A 25 -17.68 -5.82 -18.80
C GLY A 25 -16.70 -6.70 -19.57
N GLY A 26 -17.09 -7.95 -19.81
CA GLY A 26 -16.32 -8.94 -20.57
C GLY A 26 -15.15 -9.58 -19.84
N MET A 27 -14.75 -9.11 -18.66
CA MET A 27 -13.66 -9.69 -17.89
C MET A 27 -14.03 -11.12 -17.43
N SER A 28 -13.30 -12.10 -17.90
CA SER A 28 -13.59 -13.52 -17.64
C SER A 28 -12.42 -14.29 -17.02
N CYS A 29 -11.19 -13.84 -17.25
CA CYS A 29 -9.99 -14.51 -16.76
C CYS A 29 -8.85 -13.50 -16.52
N VAL A 30 -7.77 -13.95 -15.90
CA VAL A 30 -6.57 -13.13 -15.63
C VAL A 30 -5.93 -12.59 -16.90
N GLN A 31 -6.04 -13.33 -18.02
CA GLN A 31 -5.48 -12.85 -19.30
C GLN A 31 -6.19 -11.59 -19.80
N ASP A 32 -7.49 -11.43 -19.55
CA ASP A 32 -8.22 -10.22 -19.90
C ASP A 32 -7.68 -8.99 -19.15
N LEU A 33 -7.29 -9.17 -17.88
CA LEU A 33 -6.66 -8.12 -17.09
C LEU A 33 -5.27 -7.76 -17.61
N LYS A 34 -4.48 -8.74 -18.03
CA LYS A 34 -3.19 -8.50 -18.65
C LYS A 34 -3.34 -7.67 -19.93
N ASN A 35 -4.30 -8.04 -20.79
CA ASN A 35 -4.56 -7.31 -22.02
C ASN A 35 -4.95 -5.84 -21.77
N ILE A 36 -5.75 -5.58 -20.72
CA ILE A 36 -6.13 -4.23 -20.30
C ILE A 36 -4.89 -3.44 -19.81
N ASN A 37 -4.07 -4.06 -18.99
CA ASN A 37 -2.85 -3.46 -18.46
C ASN A 37 -1.83 -3.16 -19.57
N ASP A 38 -1.57 -4.12 -20.44
CA ASP A 38 -0.61 -3.99 -21.55
C ASP A 38 -1.04 -2.93 -22.58
N ALA A 39 -2.35 -2.70 -22.72
CA ALA A 39 -2.90 -1.61 -23.49
C ALA A 39 -2.78 -0.24 -22.81
N GLY A 40 -2.33 -0.17 -21.56
CA GLY A 40 -2.21 1.08 -20.80
C GLY A 40 -3.58 1.68 -20.42
N ILE A 41 -4.62 0.88 -20.32
CA ILE A 41 -5.94 1.31 -19.86
C ILE A 41 -5.91 1.44 -18.35
N HIS A 42 -6.44 2.54 -17.82
CA HIS A 42 -6.27 2.97 -16.43
C HIS A 42 -6.81 1.98 -15.38
N GLY A 43 -7.86 1.23 -15.70
CA GLY A 43 -8.44 0.26 -14.77
C GLY A 43 -9.51 -0.62 -15.40
N ALA A 44 -9.99 -1.60 -14.64
CA ALA A 44 -11.04 -2.53 -15.04
C ALA A 44 -12.02 -2.79 -13.90
N ILE A 45 -13.31 -2.94 -14.24
CA ILE A 45 -14.34 -3.42 -13.31
C ILE A 45 -14.50 -4.93 -13.52
N ILE A 46 -14.27 -5.69 -12.47
CA ILE A 46 -14.41 -7.15 -12.47
C ILE A 46 -15.61 -7.49 -11.59
N GLY A 47 -16.61 -8.13 -12.19
CA GLY A 47 -17.81 -8.58 -11.48
C GLY A 47 -17.89 -10.11 -11.42
N LYS A 48 -18.65 -10.69 -12.34
CA LYS A 48 -19.01 -12.11 -12.38
C LYS A 48 -17.83 -13.07 -12.25
N ALA A 49 -16.68 -12.77 -12.85
CA ALA A 49 -15.50 -13.62 -12.80
C ALA A 49 -14.92 -13.82 -11.38
N ILE A 50 -15.15 -12.85 -10.47
CA ILE A 50 -14.78 -12.99 -9.06
C ILE A 50 -15.77 -13.93 -8.35
N TYR A 51 -17.06 -13.74 -8.55
CA TYR A 51 -18.10 -14.58 -7.92
C TYR A 51 -18.07 -16.01 -8.41
N GLU A 52 -17.63 -16.24 -9.64
CA GLU A 52 -17.43 -17.57 -10.23
C GLU A 52 -16.04 -18.16 -9.94
N HIS A 53 -15.24 -17.51 -9.08
CA HIS A 53 -13.87 -17.93 -8.71
C HIS A 53 -12.90 -18.12 -9.90
N ARG A 54 -13.17 -17.49 -11.05
CA ARG A 54 -12.28 -17.52 -12.21
C ARG A 54 -11.11 -16.55 -12.08
N ILE A 55 -11.29 -15.48 -11.29
CA ILE A 55 -10.26 -14.49 -10.95
C ILE A 55 -10.23 -14.38 -9.44
N ASN A 56 -9.07 -14.62 -8.85
CA ASN A 56 -8.82 -14.31 -7.45
C ASN A 56 -8.53 -12.79 -7.35
N LEU A 57 -9.38 -12.06 -6.62
CA LEU A 57 -9.26 -10.60 -6.51
C LEU A 57 -7.92 -10.19 -5.88
N LYS A 58 -7.45 -10.92 -4.88
CA LYS A 58 -6.18 -10.63 -4.20
C LYS A 58 -5.00 -10.75 -5.17
N ASP A 59 -4.99 -11.82 -5.96
CA ASP A 59 -3.93 -12.05 -6.96
C ASP A 59 -4.00 -11.03 -8.09
N ALA A 60 -5.22 -10.68 -8.55
CA ALA A 60 -5.43 -9.66 -9.56
C ALA A 60 -4.96 -8.28 -9.09
N VAL A 61 -5.29 -7.87 -7.87
CA VAL A 61 -4.81 -6.61 -7.26
C VAL A 61 -3.29 -6.62 -7.18
N ASN A 62 -2.68 -7.69 -6.69
CA ASN A 62 -1.23 -7.82 -6.61
C ASN A 62 -0.55 -7.74 -7.98
N MET A 63 -1.17 -8.26 -9.03
CA MET A 63 -0.59 -8.25 -10.40
C MET A 63 -0.71 -6.90 -11.11
N PHE A 64 -1.77 -6.13 -10.87
CA PHE A 64 -2.16 -5.02 -11.75
C PHE A 64 -2.28 -3.66 -11.08
N GLU A 65 -2.47 -3.58 -9.76
CA GLU A 65 -2.47 -2.30 -9.06
C GLU A 65 -1.06 -1.80 -8.68
N SER A 66 -0.05 -2.52 -9.08
CA SER A 66 1.35 -2.13 -8.92
C SER A 66 1.86 -1.36 -10.13
N GLY A 67 1.42 -0.12 -10.28
CA GLY A 67 2.24 0.92 -10.94
C GLY A 67 3.46 1.29 -10.09
N ALA A 68 3.66 0.62 -8.99
CA ALA A 68 4.87 0.47 -8.20
C ALA A 68 5.29 -0.99 -8.32
N SER A 69 6.58 -1.23 -8.47
CA SER A 69 7.20 -2.55 -8.39
C SER A 69 6.37 -3.48 -7.52
N VAL A 70 6.00 -4.64 -8.06
CA VAL A 70 5.32 -5.70 -7.32
C VAL A 70 6.07 -5.87 -6.01
N ILE A 71 5.51 -5.31 -4.92
CA ILE A 71 5.89 -5.79 -3.61
C ILE A 71 5.25 -7.17 -3.57
N GLU A 72 6.02 -8.17 -3.95
CA GLU A 72 5.63 -9.57 -3.80
C GLU A 72 5.34 -9.71 -2.30
N ALA A 73 4.06 -9.73 -1.94
CA ALA A 73 3.63 -10.05 -0.59
C ALA A 73 4.24 -11.42 -0.25
N GLY A 74 5.19 -11.44 0.67
CA GLY A 74 5.97 -12.63 1.02
C GLY A 74 7.42 -12.65 0.57
N LYS A 75 7.91 -11.65 -0.18
CA LYS A 75 9.35 -11.52 -0.41
C LYS A 75 9.97 -10.74 0.73
N LYS A 76 10.81 -11.42 1.50
CA LYS A 76 11.60 -10.81 2.57
C LYS A 76 12.41 -9.64 2.01
N MET A 77 12.23 -8.45 2.59
CA MET A 77 13.02 -7.29 2.23
C MET A 77 14.47 -7.48 2.67
N SER A 78 15.42 -7.08 1.82
CA SER A 78 16.84 -7.01 2.21
C SER A 78 17.07 -5.65 2.89
N THR A 79 17.49 -5.67 4.13
CA THR A 79 17.84 -4.48 4.91
C THR A 79 19.37 -4.42 5.11
N SER A 80 19.92 -3.20 5.08
CA SER A 80 21.35 -2.96 5.33
C SER A 80 21.70 -3.00 6.81
N LEU A 81 20.71 -2.77 7.69
CA LEU A 81 20.86 -2.76 9.14
C LEU A 81 19.86 -3.74 9.77
N SER A 82 20.25 -4.31 10.91
CA SER A 82 19.38 -5.10 11.77
C SER A 82 18.79 -4.24 12.88
N PHE A 83 17.76 -4.74 13.58
CA PHE A 83 17.14 -4.01 14.68
C PHE A 83 18.13 -3.67 15.81
N LYS A 84 19.19 -4.47 15.98
CA LYS A 84 20.24 -4.26 17.01
C LYS A 84 21.12 -3.05 16.72
N ASP A 85 21.11 -2.54 15.49
CA ASP A 85 21.90 -1.40 15.07
C ASP A 85 21.16 -0.07 15.35
N PHE A 86 19.91 -0.13 15.84
CA PHE A 86 19.09 1.04 16.13
C PHE A 86 19.29 1.53 17.56
N LYS A 87 19.18 2.84 17.74
CA LYS A 87 19.10 3.46 19.05
C LYS A 87 17.64 3.50 19.50
N LEU A 88 17.33 2.65 20.45
CA LEU A 88 15.97 2.50 20.98
C LEU A 88 15.72 3.48 22.12
N ASN A 89 14.45 3.84 22.32
CA ASN A 89 14.05 4.57 23.51
C ASN A 89 14.11 3.71 24.79
N SER A 90 13.76 4.29 25.95
CA SER A 90 13.76 3.58 27.23
C SER A 90 12.88 2.32 27.28
N ASP A 91 11.89 2.22 26.40
CA ASP A 91 10.95 1.11 26.32
C ASP A 91 11.40 0.04 25.31
N GLY A 92 12.60 0.18 24.74
CA GLY A 92 13.11 -0.73 23.72
C GLY A 92 12.42 -0.59 22.36
N LEU A 93 11.86 0.57 22.06
CA LEU A 93 11.10 0.85 20.85
C LEU A 93 11.81 1.90 19.99
N ILE A 94 11.60 1.80 18.67
CA ILE A 94 11.99 2.85 17.71
C ILE A 94 10.74 3.53 17.15
N PRO A 95 10.68 4.87 17.09
CA PRO A 95 9.61 5.59 16.41
C PRO A 95 9.68 5.39 14.89
N VAL A 96 8.52 5.36 14.27
CA VAL A 96 8.37 5.23 12.81
C VAL A 96 7.47 6.33 12.31
N VAL A 97 8.02 7.21 11.51
CA VAL A 97 7.27 8.21 10.73
C VAL A 97 6.78 7.52 9.45
N VAL A 98 5.48 7.54 9.21
CA VAL A 98 4.87 6.90 8.06
C VAL A 98 4.43 7.94 7.05
N GLN A 99 4.91 7.81 5.82
CA GLN A 99 4.71 8.75 4.73
C GLN A 99 4.11 8.03 3.52
N ASP A 100 3.16 8.66 2.85
CA ASP A 100 2.65 8.17 1.58
C ASP A 100 3.74 8.26 0.50
N TYR A 101 3.98 7.17 -0.23
CA TYR A 101 5.08 7.10 -1.21
C TYR A 101 4.81 7.90 -2.49
N VAL A 102 3.53 8.23 -2.78
CA VAL A 102 3.14 8.95 -4.01
C VAL A 102 3.29 10.46 -3.85
N ASN A 103 2.74 11.00 -2.75
CA ASN A 103 2.64 12.45 -2.56
C ASN A 103 3.49 12.98 -1.38
N ASN A 104 4.21 12.09 -0.69
CA ASN A 104 5.02 12.39 0.49
C ASN A 104 4.24 12.99 1.68
N GLU A 105 2.91 12.81 1.73
CA GLU A 105 2.11 13.21 2.88
C GLU A 105 2.49 12.37 4.11
N VAL A 106 2.75 13.01 5.24
CA VAL A 106 2.96 12.30 6.51
C VAL A 106 1.61 11.78 7.00
N LEU A 107 1.49 10.46 7.14
CA LEU A 107 0.24 9.78 7.45
C LEU A 107 0.04 9.59 8.96
N MET A 108 1.07 9.16 9.65
CA MET A 108 1.02 8.85 11.08
C MET A 108 2.42 8.66 11.67
N VAL A 109 2.49 8.59 12.99
CA VAL A 109 3.66 8.11 13.74
C VAL A 109 3.24 6.93 14.59
N ALA A 110 4.07 5.89 14.62
CA ALA A 110 3.89 4.70 15.43
C ALA A 110 5.23 4.24 16.00
N TYR A 111 5.26 3.07 16.63
CA TYR A 111 6.46 2.50 17.23
C TYR A 111 6.63 1.05 16.83
N MET A 112 7.88 0.61 16.75
CA MET A 112 8.24 -0.79 16.54
C MET A 112 9.15 -1.30 17.63
N ASN A 113 8.92 -2.57 18.02
CA ASN A 113 9.90 -3.43 18.68
C ASN A 113 10.57 -4.34 17.66
N GLU A 114 11.52 -5.17 18.06
CA GLU A 114 12.24 -6.08 17.16
C GLU A 114 11.30 -7.01 16.38
N GLU A 115 10.29 -7.55 17.05
CA GLU A 115 9.34 -8.47 16.43
C GLU A 115 8.51 -7.80 15.35
N SER A 116 7.94 -6.62 15.60
CA SER A 116 7.15 -5.88 14.60
C SER A 116 8.00 -5.39 13.44
N TYR A 117 9.26 -5.01 13.66
CA TYR A 117 10.19 -4.67 12.61
C TYR A 117 10.47 -5.88 11.70
N ASN A 118 10.82 -7.03 12.30
CA ASN A 118 11.07 -8.25 11.55
C ASN A 118 9.85 -8.71 10.77
N MET A 119 8.64 -8.66 11.36
CA MET A 119 7.39 -8.97 10.65
C MET A 119 7.16 -8.03 9.46
N THR A 120 7.45 -6.74 9.62
CA THR A 120 7.35 -5.77 8.52
C THR A 120 8.31 -6.11 7.38
N VAL A 121 9.57 -6.44 7.71
CA VAL A 121 10.60 -6.83 6.73
C VAL A 121 10.24 -8.13 6.01
N ASP A 122 9.69 -9.10 6.75
CA ASP A 122 9.35 -10.41 6.20
C ASP A 122 8.08 -10.39 5.33
N THR A 123 7.12 -9.51 5.64
CA THR A 123 5.80 -9.50 4.99
C THR A 123 5.59 -8.36 3.99
N GLY A 124 6.37 -7.29 4.08
CA GLY A 124 6.14 -6.05 3.33
C GLY A 124 4.90 -5.27 3.79
N ILE A 125 4.28 -5.65 4.91
CA ILE A 125 3.11 -5.00 5.49
C ILE A 125 3.52 -4.36 6.82
N MET A 126 3.19 -3.07 7.00
CA MET A 126 3.53 -2.36 8.23
C MET A 126 2.90 -3.04 9.45
N THR A 127 3.77 -3.48 10.34
CA THR A 127 3.43 -4.05 11.65
C THR A 127 4.06 -3.17 12.72
N TYR A 128 3.29 -2.79 13.71
CA TYR A 128 3.70 -1.90 14.79
C TYR A 128 3.59 -2.56 16.15
N PHE A 129 4.19 -1.93 17.15
CA PHE A 129 3.98 -2.27 18.55
C PHE A 129 3.11 -1.21 19.22
N SER A 130 1.97 -1.63 19.75
CA SER A 130 1.05 -0.74 20.48
C SER A 130 1.53 -0.54 21.92
N ARG A 131 1.99 0.67 22.25
CA ARG A 131 2.45 1.01 23.60
C ARG A 131 1.37 0.90 24.67
N SER A 132 0.13 1.26 24.33
CA SER A 132 -0.99 1.23 25.28
C SER A 132 -1.54 -0.18 25.51
N ARG A 133 -1.51 -1.05 24.48
CA ARG A 133 -2.03 -2.42 24.56
C ARG A 133 -0.93 -3.45 24.83
N GLN A 134 0.34 -3.06 24.67
CA GLN A 134 1.52 -3.95 24.78
C GLN A 134 1.42 -5.17 23.85
N GLU A 135 0.99 -4.95 22.62
CA GLU A 135 0.79 -6.02 21.63
C GLU A 135 1.20 -5.58 20.21
N LEU A 136 1.45 -6.55 19.35
CA LEU A 136 1.67 -6.33 17.94
C LEU A 136 0.38 -5.87 17.24
N TRP A 137 0.55 -4.98 16.28
CA TRP A 137 -0.56 -4.44 15.51
C TRP A 137 -0.21 -4.38 14.01
N ILE A 138 -0.77 -5.31 13.24
CA ILE A 138 -0.68 -5.28 11.77
C ILE A 138 -1.63 -4.21 11.26
N LYS A 139 -1.11 -3.20 10.60
CA LYS A 139 -1.92 -2.11 10.06
C LYS A 139 -2.86 -2.63 8.97
N GLY A 140 -4.15 -2.43 9.19
CA GLY A 140 -5.19 -2.83 8.25
C GLY A 140 -5.79 -4.23 8.49
N ALA A 141 -5.27 -5.03 9.41
CA ALA A 141 -5.78 -6.40 9.65
C ALA A 141 -7.28 -6.45 9.97
N THR A 142 -7.80 -5.45 10.69
CA THR A 142 -9.23 -5.35 11.03
C THR A 142 -10.02 -4.48 10.06
N SER A 143 -9.42 -3.35 9.61
CA SER A 143 -10.13 -2.33 8.84
C SER A 143 -10.03 -2.50 7.32
N GLY A 144 -9.12 -3.35 6.82
CA GLY A 144 -8.75 -3.40 5.41
C GLY A 144 -7.84 -2.24 4.95
N HIS A 145 -7.53 -1.26 5.82
CA HIS A 145 -6.71 -0.10 5.49
C HIS A 145 -5.22 -0.42 5.68
N TYR A 146 -4.70 -1.31 4.85
CA TYR A 146 -3.31 -1.77 4.90
C TYR A 146 -2.31 -0.68 4.50
N GLN A 147 -1.09 -0.87 4.97
CA GLN A 147 0.09 -0.08 4.57
C GLN A 147 1.13 -1.05 4.02
N TYR A 148 1.36 -0.98 2.70
CA TYR A 148 2.39 -1.78 2.04
C TYR A 148 3.68 -0.97 1.94
N VAL A 149 4.78 -1.55 2.41
CA VAL A 149 6.09 -0.87 2.44
C VAL A 149 6.63 -0.68 1.04
N SER A 150 7.01 0.57 0.71
CA SER A 150 7.76 0.92 -0.49
C SER A 150 9.25 1.09 -0.18
N SER A 151 9.59 1.79 0.91
CA SER A 151 10.94 1.86 1.45
C SER A 151 10.93 2.01 2.97
N LEU A 152 12.02 1.60 3.60
CA LEU A 152 12.36 1.89 5.00
C LEU A 152 13.71 2.59 5.00
N ASP A 153 13.73 3.82 5.45
CA ASP A 153 14.91 4.62 5.61
C ASP A 153 15.16 4.85 7.10
N ILE A 154 16.41 4.97 7.51
CA ILE A 154 16.80 5.28 8.89
C ILE A 154 17.44 6.67 8.93
N ASP A 155 17.24 7.41 9.97
CA ASP A 155 17.86 8.73 10.12
C ASP A 155 19.36 8.64 10.46
N CYS A 156 20.02 9.79 10.55
CA CYS A 156 21.47 9.89 10.61
C CYS A 156 22.09 9.31 11.89
N ASP A 157 21.33 9.17 12.97
CA ASP A 157 21.81 8.63 14.25
C ASP A 157 21.11 7.36 14.70
N ASN A 158 20.34 6.74 13.78
CA ASN A 158 19.69 5.43 13.89
C ASN A 158 18.60 5.37 14.97
N ASP A 159 17.90 6.46 15.26
CA ASP A 159 16.87 6.49 16.29
C ASP A 159 15.44 6.66 15.76
N THR A 160 15.25 6.87 14.45
CA THR A 160 13.93 7.08 13.83
C THR A 160 13.86 6.45 12.44
N ILE A 161 12.83 5.63 12.19
CA ILE A 161 12.56 5.06 10.85
C ILE A 161 11.61 5.97 10.09
N LEU A 162 11.91 6.26 8.82
CA LEU A 162 10.97 6.78 7.84
C LEU A 162 10.48 5.63 6.96
N ALA A 163 9.21 5.28 7.09
CA ALA A 163 8.56 4.27 6.26
C ALA A 163 7.73 4.95 5.17
N LYS A 164 8.13 4.78 3.90
CA LYS A 164 7.28 5.18 2.77
C LYS A 164 6.39 4.01 2.41
N VAL A 165 5.08 4.26 2.37
CA VAL A 165 4.08 3.22 2.21
C VAL A 165 3.05 3.55 1.15
N ARG A 166 2.51 2.53 0.50
CA ARG A 166 1.25 2.63 -0.21
C ARG A 166 0.11 2.44 0.80
N GLN A 167 -0.58 3.53 1.11
CA GLN A 167 -1.72 3.51 2.04
C GLN A 167 -3.01 3.12 1.32
N ILE A 168 -3.69 2.10 1.79
CA ILE A 168 -5.05 1.76 1.38
C ILE A 168 -6.04 2.45 2.33
N GLY A 169 -6.97 3.25 1.78
CA GLY A 169 -7.97 3.96 2.58
C GLY A 169 -7.37 4.95 3.59
N ALA A 170 -7.99 5.06 4.75
CA ALA A 170 -7.61 5.99 5.80
C ALA A 170 -6.48 5.44 6.69
N ALA A 171 -5.45 6.24 6.97
CA ALA A 171 -4.44 5.87 7.96
C ALA A 171 -4.97 6.07 9.38
N CYS A 172 -5.75 7.11 9.62
CA CYS A 172 -6.31 7.44 10.93
C CYS A 172 -7.53 6.57 11.27
N HIS A 173 -7.67 6.18 12.55
CA HIS A 173 -8.86 5.46 13.04
C HIS A 173 -10.15 6.29 13.00
N THR A 174 -10.03 7.62 12.88
CA THR A 174 -11.17 8.52 12.72
C THR A 174 -11.70 8.60 11.28
N GLY A 175 -11.12 7.86 10.33
CA GLY A 175 -11.48 7.87 8.93
C GLY A 175 -10.74 8.92 8.08
N ASN A 176 -9.90 9.77 8.69
CA ASN A 176 -9.08 10.72 7.95
C ASN A 176 -7.89 10.05 7.25
N ARG A 177 -7.49 10.57 6.08
CA ARG A 177 -6.32 10.08 5.32
C ARG A 177 -5.07 10.07 6.18
N SER A 178 -4.80 11.17 6.87
CA SER A 178 -3.66 11.37 7.78
C SER A 178 -4.13 11.56 9.21
N CYS A 179 -3.31 11.19 10.18
CA CYS A 179 -3.50 11.54 11.58
C CYS A 179 -3.24 13.03 11.87
N PHE A 180 -2.55 13.71 10.96
CA PHE A 180 -2.18 15.12 11.09
C PHE A 180 -3.18 16.07 10.41
N TYR A 181 -4.48 15.82 10.59
CA TYR A 181 -5.56 16.59 9.96
C TYR A 181 -5.97 17.85 10.73
N ARG A 182 -5.41 18.11 11.93
CA ARG A 182 -5.69 19.28 12.75
C ARG A 182 -4.49 20.22 12.79
N ASN A 183 -4.69 21.49 12.46
CA ASN A 183 -3.65 22.50 12.58
C ASN A 183 -3.52 22.99 14.02
N LEU A 184 -2.29 23.12 14.52
CA LEU A 184 -1.99 23.83 15.77
C LEU A 184 -1.74 25.31 15.52
N TYR A 185 -1.07 25.63 14.39
CA TYR A 185 -0.77 26.98 13.96
C TYR A 185 -0.71 27.04 12.44
N HIS A 186 -1.27 28.09 11.86
CA HIS A 186 -1.13 28.42 10.45
C HIS A 186 -0.76 29.89 10.34
N LYS A 187 0.34 30.20 9.62
CA LYS A 187 0.68 31.59 9.30
C LYS A 187 -0.16 32.00 8.12
N ASP A 188 -1.01 33.01 8.28
CA ASP A 188 -1.73 33.61 7.16
C ASP A 188 -0.71 34.17 6.17
N ARG A 189 -0.91 33.89 4.88
CA ARG A 189 -0.05 34.34 3.79
C ARG A 189 -0.39 35.77 3.43
#